data_6373bbd9b91b9ffe8e5f3e455b67e14f
#
_entry.id   6373bbd9b91b9ffe8e5f3e455b67e14f
#
_cell.length_a   1.000
_cell.length_b   1.000
_cell.length_c   1.000
_cell.angle_alpha   90.00
_cell.angle_beta   90.00
_cell.angle_gamma   90.00
#
_symmetry.space_group_name_H-M   'P 1'
#
loop_
_entity.id
_entity.type
_entity.pdbx_description
1 polymer ?
#
loop_
_entity_poly.entity_id
_entity_poly.type
_entity_poly.pdbx_seq_one_letter_code
_entity_poly.pdbx_strand_id
1 'polypeptide(L)'
;DYFQMIYKYPSLCGGFVWEWCDHAIYKGQAENGKAMYFYGGDHKEEVHDGNFCMDGLVYPDRTPHTGLLEYQNVYRPARVVSFEQESGCLVLKNYMNEEDLKSYIYISYEVSCDGDVFGRGQVEIMQSILPRQCKEVYVDVSVPETGKCYLKIFYHQRQDTELISHGTILGVDEILLKNEDGRNQKAVTLLKTFKTSKGKMKLSETDRYIQIKSDDFTYVYNKLAGMFEELNVGGKKILDAPMELNIWRAPTDNDRILKRKWIAAGYDRSLGRAYNTQWKREKSKLVLHSILSVAAVSLQKVLD
;
A
#
# COMPACT_ATOMS: atom_id res chain seq x y z
N ASP A 1 2.55 11.70 -14.48
CA ASP A 1 1.88 12.69 -15.35
C ASP A 1 2.87 13.53 -16.14
N TYR A 2 3.94 14.10 -15.57
CA TYR A 2 4.93 14.93 -16.29
C TYR A 2 5.52 14.22 -17.50
N PHE A 3 6.02 13.00 -17.34
CA PHE A 3 6.62 12.25 -18.45
C PHE A 3 5.64 11.80 -19.52
N GLN A 4 4.37 11.60 -19.18
CA GLN A 4 3.33 11.39 -20.19
C GLN A 4 3.19 12.60 -21.11
N MET A 5 3.26 13.80 -20.55
CA MET A 5 3.23 15.04 -21.32
C MET A 5 4.51 15.21 -22.15
N ILE A 6 5.68 14.98 -21.54
CA ILE A 6 6.98 15.05 -22.22
C ILE A 6 7.03 14.10 -23.42
N TYR A 7 6.56 12.86 -23.27
CA TYR A 7 6.54 11.90 -24.37
C TYR A 7 5.47 12.20 -25.44
N LYS A 8 4.43 12.93 -25.08
CA LYS A 8 3.34 13.30 -25.99
C LYS A 8 3.70 14.49 -26.89
N TYR A 9 4.41 15.47 -26.36
CA TYR A 9 4.68 16.72 -27.05
C TYR A 9 6.16 16.83 -27.45
N PRO A 10 6.49 16.83 -28.75
CA PRO A 10 7.88 16.88 -29.24
C PRO A 10 8.66 18.14 -28.84
N SER A 11 7.96 19.20 -28.44
CA SER A 11 8.56 20.44 -27.94
C SER A 11 9.13 20.31 -26.53
N LEU A 12 8.79 19.24 -25.81
CA LEU A 12 9.29 18.98 -24.45
C LEU A 12 10.44 17.99 -24.53
N CYS A 13 11.63 18.41 -24.04
CA CYS A 13 12.83 17.57 -24.10
C CYS A 13 13.08 16.75 -22.83
N GLY A 14 12.46 17.09 -21.71
CA GLY A 14 12.67 16.40 -20.45
C GLY A 14 12.37 17.28 -19.23
N GLY A 15 12.86 16.87 -18.08
CA GLY A 15 12.72 17.59 -16.82
C GLY A 15 13.72 17.06 -15.79
N PHE A 16 14.05 17.91 -14.82
CA PHE A 16 14.90 17.59 -13.70
C PHE A 16 14.08 17.60 -12.43
N VAL A 17 14.26 16.58 -11.60
CA VAL A 17 13.62 16.52 -10.30
C VAL A 17 14.42 17.34 -9.31
N TRP A 18 13.78 18.22 -8.63
CA TRP A 18 14.31 18.91 -7.48
C TRP A 18 13.81 18.18 -6.22
N GLU A 19 14.66 17.42 -5.49
CA GLU A 19 16.09 17.31 -5.76
C GLU A 19 16.63 15.91 -5.44
N TRP A 20 17.94 15.73 -5.45
CA TRP A 20 18.55 14.42 -5.26
C TRP A 20 18.46 13.93 -3.81
N CYS A 21 18.82 14.76 -2.84
CA CYS A 21 18.99 14.32 -1.46
C CYS A 21 18.36 15.28 -0.47
N ASP A 22 17.67 14.75 0.52
CA ASP A 22 17.20 15.54 1.66
C ASP A 22 18.37 16.25 2.35
N HIS A 23 18.23 17.55 2.56
CA HIS A 23 19.23 18.37 3.25
C HIS A 23 18.98 18.36 4.76
N ALA A 24 19.61 17.43 5.47
CA ALA A 24 19.53 17.34 6.92
C ALA A 24 20.83 16.84 7.53
N ILE A 25 21.08 17.23 8.76
CA ILE A 25 22.30 16.93 9.50
C ILE A 25 21.98 15.88 10.57
N TYR A 26 22.71 14.76 10.55
CA TYR A 26 22.58 13.73 11.57
C TYR A 26 22.95 14.25 12.96
N LYS A 27 22.08 14.02 13.94
CA LYS A 27 22.22 14.47 15.34
C LYS A 27 22.16 13.37 16.36
N GLY A 28 22.39 12.13 15.94
CA GLY A 28 22.33 10.96 16.83
C GLY A 28 21.05 10.16 16.69
N GLN A 29 20.65 9.48 17.74
CA GLN A 29 19.45 8.64 17.78
C GLN A 29 18.40 9.26 18.70
N ALA A 30 17.14 9.10 18.31
CA ALA A 30 16.00 9.37 19.16
C ALA A 30 15.85 8.26 20.23
N GLU A 31 14.98 8.47 21.23
CA GLU A 31 14.73 7.50 22.32
C GLU A 31 14.30 6.10 21.81
N ASN A 32 13.66 6.04 20.66
CA ASN A 32 13.25 4.79 20.01
C ASN A 32 14.35 4.13 19.17
N GLY A 33 15.59 4.64 19.21
CA GLY A 33 16.76 4.11 18.51
C GLY A 33 16.84 4.51 17.01
N LYS A 34 15.89 5.26 16.48
CA LYS A 34 15.94 5.72 15.09
C LYS A 34 16.87 6.92 14.93
N ALA A 35 17.51 7.02 13.76
CA ALA A 35 18.32 8.17 13.39
C ALA A 35 17.50 9.47 13.48
N MET A 36 18.11 10.50 14.09
CA MET A 36 17.54 11.83 14.22
C MET A 36 18.32 12.80 13.36
N TYR A 37 17.59 13.59 12.58
CA TYR A 37 18.15 14.60 11.67
C TYR A 37 17.59 15.97 12.00
N PHE A 38 18.43 16.98 11.88
CA PHE A 38 18.05 18.39 12.04
C PHE A 38 18.05 19.08 10.69
N TYR A 39 17.03 19.89 10.44
CA TYR A 39 16.86 20.69 9.23
C TYR A 39 16.06 21.97 9.54
N GLY A 40 15.85 22.82 8.57
CA GLY A 40 15.15 24.10 8.59
C GLY A 40 14.56 24.60 9.91
N GLY A 41 15.31 25.43 10.65
CA GLY A 41 14.94 26.00 11.94
C GLY A 41 15.39 25.21 13.17
N ASP A 42 15.82 23.96 13.01
CA ASP A 42 16.20 23.09 14.14
C ASP A 42 17.53 23.52 14.79
N HIS A 43 18.37 24.26 14.05
CA HIS A 43 19.61 24.84 14.54
C HIS A 43 19.43 26.21 15.16
N LYS A 44 18.18 26.73 15.31
CA LYS A 44 17.82 28.04 15.82
C LYS A 44 18.22 29.19 14.88
N GLU A 45 18.39 28.89 13.60
CA GLU A 45 18.56 29.89 12.56
C GLU A 45 17.27 30.71 12.38
N GLU A 46 17.39 31.99 12.16
CA GLU A 46 16.23 32.89 12.01
C GLU A 46 15.62 32.82 10.61
N VAL A 47 16.45 32.62 9.59
CA VAL A 47 16.01 32.51 8.19
C VAL A 47 16.04 31.07 7.74
N HIS A 48 14.86 30.49 7.50
CA HIS A 48 14.72 29.13 7.02
C HIS A 48 13.33 28.89 6.43
N ASP A 49 13.20 27.90 5.55
CA ASP A 49 11.94 27.48 4.93
C ASP A 49 11.33 26.20 5.54
N GLY A 50 11.73 25.86 6.77
CA GLY A 50 11.23 24.66 7.48
C GLY A 50 11.61 23.38 6.77
N ASN A 51 10.62 22.57 6.39
CA ASN A 51 10.83 21.29 5.71
C ASN A 51 10.99 21.37 4.19
N PHE A 52 11.14 22.55 3.60
CA PHE A 52 11.32 22.72 2.15
C PHE A 52 12.71 22.29 1.64
N CYS A 53 13.54 21.75 2.50
CA CYS A 53 14.81 21.09 2.19
C CYS A 53 14.74 19.55 2.32
N MET A 54 13.53 18.99 2.54
CA MET A 54 13.26 17.57 2.69
C MET A 54 12.46 17.04 1.50
N ASP A 55 12.93 17.33 0.31
CA ASP A 55 12.29 17.04 -0.98
C ASP A 55 13.17 16.22 -1.92
N GLY A 56 14.18 15.54 -1.35
CA GLY A 56 15.10 14.67 -2.05
C GLY A 56 14.47 13.36 -2.53
N LEU A 57 15.12 12.75 -3.51
CA LEU A 57 14.83 11.37 -3.95
C LEU A 57 15.45 10.33 -3.02
N VAL A 58 16.44 10.72 -2.23
CA VAL A 58 17.07 9.89 -1.20
C VAL A 58 17.08 10.62 0.14
N TYR A 59 17.09 9.83 1.23
CA TYR A 59 17.30 10.33 2.58
C TYR A 59 18.71 10.89 2.77
N PRO A 60 19.00 11.60 3.87
CA PRO A 60 20.34 12.16 4.14
C PRO A 60 21.44 11.08 4.19
N ASP A 61 21.11 9.84 4.55
CA ASP A 61 22.01 8.68 4.56
C ASP A 61 22.14 7.97 3.20
N ARG A 62 21.51 8.54 2.15
CA ARG A 62 21.47 8.02 0.79
C ARG A 62 20.59 6.80 0.56
N THR A 63 19.81 6.36 1.55
CA THR A 63 18.79 5.34 1.30
C THR A 63 17.67 5.90 0.42
N PRO A 64 17.11 5.10 -0.50
CA PRO A 64 16.07 5.55 -1.40
C PRO A 64 14.76 5.93 -0.70
N HIS A 65 14.18 7.05 -1.07
CA HIS A 65 12.75 7.29 -0.86
C HIS A 65 11.91 6.40 -1.79
N THR A 66 10.68 6.12 -1.42
CA THR A 66 9.74 5.40 -2.29
C THR A 66 9.57 6.08 -3.65
N GLY A 67 9.63 7.41 -3.68
CA GLY A 67 9.57 8.20 -4.91
C GLY A 67 10.71 7.89 -5.90
N LEU A 68 11.90 7.55 -5.42
CA LEU A 68 13.02 7.17 -6.30
C LEU A 68 12.75 5.84 -7.02
N LEU A 69 12.11 4.88 -6.36
CA LEU A 69 11.75 3.60 -6.96
C LEU A 69 10.70 3.78 -8.06
N GLU A 70 9.72 4.65 -7.84
CA GLU A 70 8.75 5.03 -8.87
C GLU A 70 9.43 5.80 -10.00
N TYR A 71 10.34 6.69 -9.69
CA TYR A 71 11.10 7.47 -10.67
C TYR A 71 11.96 6.58 -11.58
N GLN A 72 12.61 5.56 -11.01
CA GLN A 72 13.30 4.52 -11.79
C GLN A 72 12.36 3.90 -12.83
N ASN A 73 11.15 3.53 -12.41
CA ASN A 73 10.17 2.94 -13.31
C ASN A 73 9.65 3.93 -14.38
N VAL A 74 9.58 5.23 -14.05
CA VAL A 74 9.25 6.26 -15.05
C VAL A 74 10.32 6.34 -16.14
N TYR A 75 11.59 6.12 -15.82
CA TYR A 75 12.72 6.15 -16.78
C TYR A 75 13.02 4.80 -17.44
N ARG A 76 12.17 3.78 -17.25
CA ARG A 76 12.41 2.48 -17.87
C ARG A 76 12.61 2.56 -19.38
N PRO A 77 13.52 1.76 -19.95
CA PRO A 77 13.93 1.87 -21.36
C PRO A 77 12.84 1.46 -22.35
N ALA A 78 11.91 0.62 -21.95
CA ALA A 78 10.82 0.11 -22.76
C ALA A 78 9.47 0.20 -22.05
N ARG A 79 8.40 0.19 -22.85
CA ARG A 79 7.02 0.11 -22.34
C ARG A 79 6.19 -0.78 -23.24
N VAL A 80 5.27 -1.52 -22.63
CA VAL A 80 4.18 -2.19 -23.36
C VAL A 80 3.16 -1.14 -23.77
N VAL A 81 2.91 -1.01 -25.06
CA VAL A 81 1.89 -0.10 -25.62
C VAL A 81 0.55 -0.79 -25.88
N SER A 82 0.58 -2.10 -26.16
CA SER A 82 -0.61 -2.94 -26.21
C SER A 82 -0.27 -4.39 -25.94
N PHE A 83 -1.26 -5.14 -25.48
CA PHE A 83 -1.17 -6.57 -25.23
C PHE A 83 -2.47 -7.25 -25.70
N GLU A 84 -2.33 -8.32 -26.47
CA GLU A 84 -3.39 -9.20 -26.88
C GLU A 84 -3.22 -10.55 -26.19
N GLN A 85 -4.16 -10.87 -25.31
CA GLN A 85 -4.03 -12.03 -24.42
C GLN A 85 -4.15 -13.36 -25.17
N GLU A 86 -4.99 -13.44 -26.20
CA GLU A 86 -5.25 -14.70 -26.94
C GLU A 86 -4.00 -15.16 -27.69
N SER A 87 -3.29 -14.24 -28.32
CA SER A 87 -2.04 -14.51 -29.05
C SER A 87 -0.79 -14.43 -28.20
N GLY A 88 -0.89 -13.86 -26.99
CA GLY A 88 0.26 -13.50 -26.16
C GLY A 88 1.14 -12.39 -26.75
N CYS A 89 0.61 -11.63 -27.72
CA CYS A 89 1.34 -10.59 -28.42
C CYS A 89 1.46 -9.32 -27.58
N LEU A 90 2.69 -8.93 -27.27
CA LEU A 90 3.06 -7.65 -26.67
C LEU A 90 3.64 -6.73 -27.73
N VAL A 91 3.12 -5.52 -27.85
CA VAL A 91 3.79 -4.47 -28.64
C VAL A 91 4.67 -3.66 -27.69
N LEU A 92 5.97 -3.80 -27.83
CA LEU A 92 6.98 -3.05 -27.09
C LEU A 92 7.41 -1.81 -27.86
N LYS A 93 7.50 -0.69 -27.14
CA LYS A 93 8.07 0.56 -27.65
C LYS A 93 9.40 0.84 -26.96
N ASN A 94 10.41 1.16 -27.75
CA ASN A 94 11.70 1.67 -27.27
C ASN A 94 11.58 3.16 -26.93
N TYR A 95 11.86 3.52 -25.66
CA TYR A 95 11.86 4.91 -25.19
C TYR A 95 13.25 5.53 -25.10
N MET A 96 14.29 4.78 -25.44
CA MET A 96 15.65 5.28 -25.50
C MET A 96 15.87 6.14 -26.75
N ASN A 97 16.96 6.89 -26.76
CA ASN A 97 17.30 7.79 -27.86
C ASN A 97 18.38 7.21 -28.79
N GLU A 98 19.23 6.34 -28.29
CA GLU A 98 20.43 5.88 -29.02
C GLU A 98 20.54 4.36 -29.06
N GLU A 99 20.06 3.64 -28.06
CA GLU A 99 20.26 2.22 -27.89
C GLU A 99 19.16 1.35 -28.52
N ASP A 100 19.53 0.25 -29.13
CA ASP A 100 18.62 -0.81 -29.55
C ASP A 100 18.22 -1.67 -28.33
N LEU A 101 16.94 -1.87 -28.10
CA LEU A 101 16.48 -2.70 -26.98
C LEU A 101 17.03 -4.12 -27.01
N LYS A 102 17.23 -4.70 -28.21
CA LYS A 102 17.75 -6.06 -28.35
C LYS A 102 19.11 -6.23 -27.70
N SER A 103 19.98 -5.24 -27.82
CA SER A 103 21.33 -5.26 -27.23
C SER A 103 21.33 -4.80 -25.78
N TYR A 104 20.34 -3.99 -25.35
CA TYR A 104 20.34 -3.32 -24.08
C TYR A 104 19.63 -4.09 -22.96
N ILE A 105 18.49 -4.73 -23.27
CA ILE A 105 17.69 -5.45 -22.27
C ILE A 105 17.42 -6.90 -22.66
N TYR A 106 17.07 -7.70 -21.65
CA TYR A 106 16.23 -8.89 -21.83
C TYR A 106 14.98 -8.77 -20.95
N ILE A 107 13.97 -9.61 -21.21
CA ILE A 107 12.67 -9.52 -20.57
C ILE A 107 12.38 -10.81 -19.83
N SER A 108 11.98 -10.70 -18.57
CA SER A 108 11.25 -11.76 -17.88
C SER A 108 9.80 -11.34 -17.61
N TYR A 109 8.93 -12.31 -17.41
CA TYR A 109 7.55 -12.03 -17.06
C TYR A 109 7.05 -12.93 -15.95
N GLU A 110 6.02 -12.47 -15.27
CA GLU A 110 5.32 -13.17 -14.20
C GLU A 110 3.80 -12.99 -14.38
N VAL A 111 3.07 -14.11 -14.32
CA VAL A 111 1.62 -14.11 -14.30
C VAL A 111 1.17 -14.40 -12.88
N SER A 112 0.43 -13.50 -12.27
CA SER A 112 -0.12 -13.66 -10.94
C SER A 112 -1.65 -13.54 -10.93
N CYS A 113 -2.30 -14.23 -10.01
CA CYS A 113 -3.74 -14.12 -9.80
C CYS A 113 -4.05 -14.17 -8.30
N ASP A 114 -4.81 -13.18 -7.81
CA ASP A 114 -5.13 -13.00 -6.39
C ASP A 114 -3.90 -12.99 -5.44
N GLY A 115 -2.73 -12.62 -5.96
CA GLY A 115 -1.46 -12.57 -5.24
C GLY A 115 -0.57 -13.81 -5.41
N ASP A 116 -1.09 -14.91 -5.90
CA ASP A 116 -0.32 -16.11 -6.18
C ASP A 116 0.28 -16.06 -7.60
N VAL A 117 1.52 -16.51 -7.73
CA VAL A 117 2.22 -16.57 -9.02
C VAL A 117 1.93 -17.93 -9.67
N PHE A 118 1.36 -17.90 -10.89
CA PHE A 118 1.00 -19.06 -11.67
C PHE A 118 2.00 -19.42 -12.76
N GLY A 119 2.68 -18.42 -13.31
CA GLY A 119 3.63 -18.64 -14.40
C GLY A 119 4.75 -17.61 -14.39
N ARG A 120 5.90 -18.03 -14.87
CA ARG A 120 7.08 -17.19 -15.10
C ARG A 120 7.77 -17.64 -16.37
N GLY A 121 8.38 -16.69 -17.04
CA GLY A 121 9.17 -17.00 -18.21
C GLY A 121 10.14 -15.88 -18.56
N GLN A 122 10.96 -16.16 -19.55
CA GLN A 122 11.86 -15.19 -20.14
C GLN A 122 11.53 -15.06 -21.62
N VAL A 123 11.66 -13.86 -22.16
CA VAL A 123 11.39 -13.56 -23.56
C VAL A 123 12.63 -12.98 -24.19
N GLU A 124 13.04 -13.59 -25.28
CA GLU A 124 14.14 -13.05 -26.11
C GLU A 124 13.60 -12.06 -27.14
N ILE A 125 14.24 -10.90 -27.21
CA ILE A 125 13.98 -9.91 -28.25
C ILE A 125 14.73 -10.35 -29.51
N MET A 126 14.02 -11.02 -30.41
CA MET A 126 14.60 -11.60 -31.62
C MET A 126 14.98 -10.53 -32.68
N GLN A 127 14.18 -9.46 -32.72
CA GLN A 127 14.36 -8.39 -33.72
C GLN A 127 14.93 -7.14 -33.05
N SER A 128 15.68 -6.37 -33.85
CA SER A 128 16.14 -5.03 -33.48
C SER A 128 14.92 -4.12 -33.24
N ILE A 129 14.91 -3.40 -32.11
CA ILE A 129 13.92 -2.38 -31.78
C ILE A 129 14.68 -1.07 -31.58
N LEU A 130 14.87 -0.36 -32.67
CA LEU A 130 15.64 0.89 -32.69
C LEU A 130 14.90 1.98 -31.86
N PRO A 131 15.60 3.06 -31.48
CA PRO A 131 15.02 4.18 -30.76
C PRO A 131 13.68 4.64 -31.33
N ARG A 132 12.70 4.81 -30.45
CA ARG A 132 11.33 5.25 -30.75
C ARG A 132 10.47 4.27 -31.57
N GLN A 133 11.00 3.13 -32.01
CA GLN A 133 10.26 2.11 -32.72
C GLN A 133 9.43 1.22 -31.79
N CYS A 134 8.39 0.62 -32.38
CA CYS A 134 7.58 -0.43 -31.78
C CYS A 134 7.79 -1.74 -32.50
N LYS A 135 7.82 -2.87 -31.76
CA LYS A 135 7.86 -4.22 -32.34
C LYS A 135 7.07 -5.19 -31.47
N GLU A 136 6.62 -6.25 -32.10
CA GLU A 136 5.93 -7.35 -31.42
C GLU A 136 6.91 -8.30 -30.75
N VAL A 137 6.55 -8.73 -29.54
CA VAL A 137 7.21 -9.75 -28.74
C VAL A 137 6.14 -10.66 -28.16
N TYR A 138 6.40 -11.95 -28.01
CA TYR A 138 5.39 -12.89 -27.60
C TYR A 138 5.70 -13.50 -26.23
N VAL A 139 4.66 -13.61 -25.39
CA VAL A 139 4.71 -14.25 -24.09
C VAL A 139 3.66 -15.36 -24.02
N ASP A 140 4.00 -16.43 -23.33
CA ASP A 140 3.03 -17.50 -23.07
C ASP A 140 2.29 -17.20 -21.76
N VAL A 141 1.01 -16.84 -21.89
CA VAL A 141 0.17 -16.40 -20.77
C VAL A 141 -1.04 -17.28 -20.64
N SER A 142 -1.11 -18.01 -19.54
CA SER A 142 -2.34 -18.69 -19.12
C SER A 142 -2.84 -18.09 -17.81
N VAL A 143 -4.16 -17.95 -17.68
CA VAL A 143 -4.81 -17.41 -16.48
C VAL A 143 -5.91 -18.35 -16.00
N PRO A 144 -6.16 -18.44 -14.68
CA PRO A 144 -7.30 -19.15 -14.13
C PRO A 144 -8.63 -18.61 -14.61
N GLU A 145 -9.68 -19.44 -14.56
CA GLU A 145 -11.04 -19.02 -14.97
C GLU A 145 -11.58 -17.84 -14.14
N THR A 146 -11.20 -17.75 -12.87
CA THR A 146 -11.65 -16.70 -11.95
C THR A 146 -10.48 -16.06 -11.22
N GLY A 147 -10.64 -14.83 -10.79
CA GLY A 147 -9.67 -14.09 -9.98
C GLY A 147 -9.24 -12.78 -10.62
N LYS A 148 -8.44 -12.02 -9.89
CA LYS A 148 -7.82 -10.80 -10.37
C LYS A 148 -6.39 -11.10 -10.80
N CYS A 149 -6.16 -11.19 -12.11
CA CYS A 149 -4.91 -11.65 -12.68
C CYS A 149 -4.15 -10.51 -13.35
N TYR A 150 -2.84 -10.53 -13.21
CA TYR A 150 -1.92 -9.55 -13.78
C TYR A 150 -0.78 -10.25 -14.51
N LEU A 151 -0.33 -9.63 -15.59
CA LEU A 151 0.95 -9.90 -16.25
C LEU A 151 1.92 -8.79 -15.87
N LYS A 152 3.05 -9.14 -15.25
CA LYS A 152 4.17 -8.25 -15.00
C LYS A 152 5.28 -8.55 -15.98
N ILE A 153 5.79 -7.51 -16.60
CA ILE A 153 6.92 -7.53 -17.53
C ILE A 153 8.08 -6.81 -16.87
N PHE A 154 9.20 -7.50 -16.68
CA PHE A 154 10.40 -6.94 -16.09
C PHE A 154 11.46 -6.71 -17.18
N TYR A 155 11.99 -5.51 -17.22
CA TYR A 155 13.09 -5.14 -18.11
C TYR A 155 14.40 -5.24 -17.35
N HIS A 156 15.29 -6.12 -17.79
CA HIS A 156 16.57 -6.36 -17.14
C HIS A 156 17.73 -5.85 -17.99
N GLN A 157 18.78 -5.32 -17.34
CA GLN A 157 20.04 -5.00 -17.96
C GLN A 157 20.65 -6.26 -18.59
N ARG A 158 20.94 -6.23 -19.89
CA ARG A 158 21.46 -7.40 -20.62
C ARG A 158 22.94 -7.67 -20.36
N GLN A 159 23.74 -6.64 -20.19
CA GLN A 159 25.19 -6.75 -20.02
C GLN A 159 25.66 -5.89 -18.86
N ASP A 160 26.78 -6.28 -18.25
CA ASP A 160 27.42 -5.43 -17.25
C ASP A 160 27.88 -4.12 -17.89
N THR A 161 27.67 -3.03 -17.16
CA THR A 161 28.26 -1.72 -17.43
C THR A 161 29.07 -1.28 -16.21
N GLU A 162 29.76 -0.15 -16.28
CA GLU A 162 30.49 0.40 -15.13
C GLU A 162 29.58 0.68 -13.91
N LEU A 163 28.30 0.99 -14.13
CA LEU A 163 27.36 1.41 -13.09
C LEU A 163 26.26 0.41 -12.81
N ILE A 164 25.90 -0.45 -13.76
CA ILE A 164 24.73 -1.32 -13.68
C ILE A 164 25.13 -2.74 -14.07
N SER A 165 24.91 -3.68 -13.14
CA SER A 165 25.20 -5.09 -13.37
C SER A 165 24.15 -5.78 -14.24
N HIS A 166 24.58 -6.81 -14.98
CA HIS A 166 23.66 -7.74 -15.66
C HIS A 166 22.55 -8.21 -14.73
N GLY A 167 21.33 -8.30 -15.25
CA GLY A 167 20.16 -8.77 -14.52
C GLY A 167 19.48 -7.73 -13.63
N THR A 168 20.07 -6.54 -13.45
CA THR A 168 19.42 -5.45 -12.72
C THR A 168 18.09 -5.08 -13.38
N ILE A 169 17.03 -5.01 -12.60
CA ILE A 169 15.70 -4.59 -13.07
C ILE A 169 15.72 -3.08 -13.33
N LEU A 170 15.54 -2.68 -14.57
CA LEU A 170 15.49 -1.29 -15.01
C LEU A 170 14.09 -0.69 -14.92
N GLY A 171 13.07 -1.53 -14.86
CA GLY A 171 11.69 -1.11 -14.71
C GLY A 171 10.72 -2.25 -14.99
N VAL A 172 9.43 -1.97 -14.80
CA VAL A 172 8.36 -2.95 -14.90
C VAL A 172 7.11 -2.35 -15.55
N ASP A 173 6.39 -3.16 -16.33
CA ASP A 173 5.00 -2.91 -16.72
C ASP A 173 4.09 -3.93 -16.04
N GLU A 174 2.92 -3.49 -15.61
CA GLU A 174 1.86 -4.35 -15.07
C GLU A 174 0.60 -4.18 -15.90
N ILE A 175 0.08 -5.30 -16.40
CA ILE A 175 -1.09 -5.36 -17.27
C ILE A 175 -2.17 -6.16 -16.57
N LEU A 176 -3.35 -5.58 -16.42
CA LEU A 176 -4.51 -6.28 -15.90
C LEU A 176 -5.04 -7.23 -16.98
N LEU A 177 -4.96 -8.54 -16.74
CA LEU A 177 -5.43 -9.58 -17.64
C LEU A 177 -6.90 -9.90 -17.42
N LYS A 178 -7.29 -10.00 -16.15
CA LYS A 178 -8.62 -10.40 -15.73
C LYS A 178 -8.99 -9.74 -14.42
N ASN A 179 -10.22 -9.27 -14.32
CA ASN A 179 -10.75 -8.64 -13.11
C ASN A 179 -12.09 -9.28 -12.69
N GLU A 180 -12.11 -10.59 -12.61
CA GLU A 180 -13.26 -11.31 -12.04
C GLU A 180 -13.06 -11.46 -10.54
N ASP A 181 -13.79 -10.68 -9.75
CA ASP A 181 -13.70 -10.70 -8.30
C ASP A 181 -14.32 -11.99 -7.74
N GLY A 182 -13.53 -13.06 -7.74
CA GLY A 182 -13.87 -14.32 -7.10
C GLY A 182 -13.75 -14.30 -5.57
N ARG A 183 -13.26 -13.20 -4.96
CA ARG A 183 -13.01 -13.11 -3.52
C ARG A 183 -14.27 -13.33 -2.70
N ASN A 184 -15.40 -12.76 -3.11
CA ASN A 184 -16.68 -12.96 -2.46
C ASN A 184 -17.14 -14.41 -2.57
N GLN A 185 -16.95 -15.07 -3.71
CA GLN A 185 -17.29 -16.49 -3.89
C GLN A 185 -16.35 -17.38 -3.08
N LYS A 186 -15.03 -17.11 -3.08
CA LYS A 186 -14.05 -17.82 -2.24
C LYS A 186 -14.39 -17.64 -0.75
N ALA A 187 -14.68 -16.43 -0.31
CA ALA A 187 -15.08 -16.16 1.07
C ALA A 187 -16.38 -16.89 1.44
N VAL A 188 -17.40 -16.85 0.58
CA VAL A 188 -18.66 -17.57 0.79
C VAL A 188 -18.44 -19.10 0.80
N THR A 189 -17.57 -19.63 -0.06
CA THR A 189 -17.22 -21.04 -0.10
C THR A 189 -16.47 -21.45 1.17
N LEU A 190 -15.47 -20.67 1.59
CA LEU A 190 -14.78 -20.87 2.86
C LEU A 190 -15.74 -20.85 4.03
N LEU A 191 -16.63 -19.86 4.09
CA LEU A 191 -17.65 -19.77 5.15
C LEU A 191 -18.62 -20.96 5.12
N LYS A 192 -18.93 -21.53 3.97
CA LYS A 192 -19.75 -22.77 3.84
C LYS A 192 -19.01 -24.02 4.27
N THR A 193 -17.68 -24.08 4.09
CA THR A 193 -16.86 -25.22 4.50
C THR A 193 -16.60 -25.25 6.00
N PHE A 194 -16.66 -24.09 6.67
CA PHE A 194 -16.65 -24.09 8.13
C PHE A 194 -17.89 -24.78 8.64
N LYS A 195 -17.73 -25.96 9.25
CA LYS A 195 -18.79 -26.62 9.98
C LYS A 195 -19.28 -25.64 11.05
N THR A 196 -20.48 -25.09 10.85
CA THR A 196 -21.13 -24.32 11.91
C THR A 196 -21.26 -25.23 13.11
N SER A 197 -20.62 -24.86 14.21
CA SER A 197 -20.82 -25.54 15.48
C SER A 197 -22.32 -25.61 15.74
N LYS A 198 -22.84 -26.79 16.04
CA LYS A 198 -24.25 -26.99 16.41
C LYS A 198 -24.53 -26.44 17.80
N GLY A 199 -23.53 -25.84 18.45
CA GLY A 199 -23.62 -25.25 19.78
C GLY A 199 -24.59 -24.07 19.81
N LYS A 200 -25.46 -24.05 20.82
CA LYS A 200 -26.34 -22.91 21.07
C LYS A 200 -25.50 -21.75 21.65
N MET A 201 -25.54 -20.60 20.98
CA MET A 201 -25.00 -19.38 21.58
C MET A 201 -25.76 -19.02 22.86
N LYS A 202 -25.04 -18.90 23.94
CA LYS A 202 -25.52 -18.36 25.23
C LYS A 202 -25.09 -16.90 25.31
N LEU A 203 -26.01 -16.07 25.80
CA LEU A 203 -25.76 -14.66 26.03
C LEU A 203 -25.99 -14.38 27.50
N SER A 204 -25.07 -13.68 28.12
CA SER A 204 -25.25 -13.06 29.42
C SER A 204 -24.94 -11.58 29.32
N GLU A 205 -25.72 -10.78 30.02
CA GLU A 205 -25.59 -9.33 30.01
C GLU A 205 -25.52 -8.78 31.43
N THR A 206 -24.62 -7.84 31.63
CA THR A 206 -24.51 -7.02 32.84
C THR A 206 -24.63 -5.55 32.46
N ASP A 207 -24.55 -4.65 33.42
CA ASP A 207 -24.56 -3.20 33.16
C ASP A 207 -23.40 -2.78 32.23
N ARG A 208 -22.27 -3.47 32.32
CA ARG A 208 -21.03 -3.12 31.58
C ARG A 208 -20.75 -4.03 30.40
N TYR A 209 -21.08 -5.30 30.47
CA TYR A 209 -20.64 -6.31 29.50
C TYR A 209 -21.78 -7.11 28.89
N ILE A 210 -21.59 -7.46 27.63
CA ILE A 210 -22.34 -8.52 26.96
C ILE A 210 -21.34 -9.64 26.67
N GLN A 211 -21.55 -10.81 27.28
CA GLN A 211 -20.77 -11.99 26.99
C GLN A 211 -21.54 -12.94 26.07
N ILE A 212 -20.90 -13.37 25.00
CA ILE A 212 -21.45 -14.28 24.01
C ILE A 212 -20.56 -15.53 24.03
N LYS A 213 -21.13 -16.67 24.37
CA LYS A 213 -20.41 -17.94 24.52
C LYS A 213 -21.04 -19.05 23.70
N SER A 214 -20.20 -19.83 23.05
CA SER A 214 -20.52 -21.08 22.40
C SER A 214 -19.48 -22.13 22.78
N ASP A 215 -19.59 -23.34 22.24
CA ASP A 215 -18.64 -24.43 22.53
C ASP A 215 -17.22 -24.06 22.05
N ASP A 216 -17.11 -23.30 20.95
CA ASP A 216 -15.84 -22.98 20.29
C ASP A 216 -15.34 -21.56 20.51
N PHE A 217 -16.16 -20.67 21.09
CA PHE A 217 -15.75 -19.27 21.29
C PHE A 217 -16.35 -18.61 22.53
N THR A 218 -15.65 -17.59 23.01
CA THR A 218 -16.14 -16.64 24.01
C THR A 218 -15.76 -15.23 23.58
N TYR A 219 -16.76 -14.36 23.46
CA TYR A 219 -16.59 -12.95 23.12
C TYR A 219 -17.13 -12.09 24.26
N VAL A 220 -16.38 -11.08 24.64
CA VAL A 220 -16.78 -10.10 25.65
C VAL A 220 -16.84 -8.72 24.99
N TYR A 221 -18.03 -8.14 25.01
CA TYR A 221 -18.30 -6.81 24.48
C TYR A 221 -18.49 -5.82 25.60
N ASN A 222 -17.72 -4.73 25.61
CA ASN A 222 -17.82 -3.67 26.60
C ASN A 222 -18.84 -2.62 26.13
N LYS A 223 -19.95 -2.49 26.85
CA LYS A 223 -21.06 -1.57 26.51
C LYS A 223 -20.66 -0.10 26.60
N LEU A 224 -19.71 0.25 27.48
CA LEU A 224 -19.24 1.63 27.63
C LEU A 224 -18.28 2.03 26.51
N ALA A 225 -17.42 1.10 26.10
CA ALA A 225 -16.51 1.33 24.98
C ALA A 225 -17.21 1.15 23.62
N GLY A 226 -18.29 0.36 23.58
CA GLY A 226 -18.96 -0.03 22.35
C GLY A 226 -18.08 -0.92 21.44
N MET A 227 -17.17 -1.69 22.04
CA MET A 227 -16.15 -2.47 21.38
C MET A 227 -15.95 -3.82 22.06
N PHE A 228 -15.38 -4.78 21.33
CA PHE A 228 -14.97 -6.04 21.94
C PHE A 228 -13.73 -5.85 22.82
N GLU A 229 -13.81 -6.38 24.03
CA GLU A 229 -12.72 -6.42 25.00
C GLU A 229 -11.93 -7.72 24.88
N GLU A 230 -12.63 -8.82 24.57
CA GLU A 230 -12.03 -10.13 24.37
C GLU A 230 -12.70 -10.87 23.21
N LEU A 231 -11.88 -11.54 22.41
CA LEU A 231 -12.29 -12.52 21.43
C LEU A 231 -11.43 -13.77 21.62
N ASN A 232 -12.04 -14.86 22.09
CA ASN A 232 -11.41 -16.15 22.25
C ASN A 232 -12.06 -17.16 21.32
N VAL A 233 -11.30 -17.88 20.51
CA VAL A 233 -11.77 -18.89 19.56
C VAL A 233 -10.91 -20.15 19.64
N GLY A 234 -11.53 -21.30 19.86
CA GLY A 234 -10.80 -22.57 19.98
C GLY A 234 -9.71 -22.55 21.06
N GLY A 235 -9.94 -21.83 22.18
CA GLY A 235 -8.97 -21.65 23.26
C GLY A 235 -7.85 -20.63 22.96
N LYS A 236 -7.85 -20.00 21.79
CA LYS A 236 -6.85 -18.97 21.43
C LYS A 236 -7.44 -17.57 21.61
N LYS A 237 -6.65 -16.73 22.28
CA LYS A 237 -6.92 -15.30 22.37
C LYS A 237 -6.63 -14.64 21.02
N ILE A 238 -7.63 -13.96 20.44
CA ILE A 238 -7.52 -13.30 19.12
C ILE A 238 -7.13 -11.82 19.27
N LEU A 239 -7.56 -11.17 20.33
CA LEU A 239 -7.21 -9.77 20.63
C LEU A 239 -6.15 -9.74 21.70
N ASP A 240 -5.00 -9.12 21.44
CA ASP A 240 -3.95 -8.88 22.43
C ASP A 240 -4.35 -7.83 23.46
N ALA A 241 -5.12 -6.83 23.01
CA ALA A 241 -5.70 -5.77 23.84
C ALA A 241 -7.15 -5.50 23.44
N PRO A 242 -7.95 -4.85 24.29
CA PRO A 242 -9.30 -4.39 23.93
C PRO A 242 -9.31 -3.57 22.64
N MET A 243 -10.34 -3.72 21.82
CA MET A 243 -10.53 -2.89 20.64
C MET A 243 -10.78 -1.45 21.03
N GLU A 244 -10.17 -0.53 20.32
CA GLU A 244 -10.33 0.91 20.51
C GLU A 244 -10.62 1.60 19.18
N LEU A 245 -11.43 2.66 19.22
CA LEU A 245 -11.59 3.55 18.08
C LEU A 245 -10.53 4.63 18.16
N ASN A 246 -9.61 4.62 17.19
CA ASN A 246 -8.51 5.57 17.09
C ASN A 246 -8.74 6.53 15.92
N ILE A 247 -8.69 7.83 16.18
CA ILE A 247 -8.74 8.91 15.20
C ILE A 247 -7.38 9.62 15.04
N TRP A 248 -6.39 9.24 15.85
CA TRP A 248 -5.07 9.84 15.87
C TRP A 248 -4.06 8.98 15.14
N ARG A 249 -3.23 9.61 14.33
CA ARG A 249 -1.99 9.01 13.79
C ARG A 249 -0.81 9.91 14.14
N ALA A 250 0.40 9.36 14.15
CA ALA A 250 1.60 10.18 14.25
C ALA A 250 1.63 11.18 13.09
N PRO A 251 1.70 12.48 13.37
CA PRO A 251 1.75 13.50 12.33
C PRO A 251 3.04 13.38 11.52
N THR A 252 2.91 13.51 10.21
CA THR A 252 4.05 13.63 9.31
C THR A 252 4.50 15.09 9.24
N ASP A 253 5.62 15.35 8.59
CA ASP A 253 6.12 16.70 8.39
C ASP A 253 5.17 17.59 7.59
N ASN A 254 4.43 17.00 6.64
CA ASN A 254 3.37 17.69 5.90
C ASN A 254 2.19 18.14 6.79
N ASP A 255 2.01 17.52 7.93
CA ASP A 255 0.95 17.87 8.89
C ASP A 255 1.35 19.01 9.86
N ARG A 256 2.54 19.56 9.76
CA ARG A 256 3.11 20.51 10.75
C ARG A 256 2.19 21.67 11.13
N ILE A 257 1.39 22.18 10.21
CA ILE A 257 0.42 23.25 10.46
C ILE A 257 -0.85 22.65 11.09
N LEU A 258 -1.37 21.57 10.53
CA LEU A 258 -2.58 20.90 10.98
C LEU A 258 -2.41 20.21 12.35
N LYS A 259 -1.22 19.66 12.62
CA LYS A 259 -0.85 19.04 13.90
C LYS A 259 -1.20 19.93 15.09
N ARG A 260 -0.92 21.24 14.99
CA ARG A 260 -1.22 22.20 16.06
C ARG A 260 -2.73 22.27 16.34
N LYS A 261 -3.55 22.27 15.29
CA LYS A 261 -5.01 22.28 15.39
C LYS A 261 -5.54 20.95 15.98
N TRP A 262 -4.97 19.81 15.54
CA TRP A 262 -5.35 18.50 16.06
C TRP A 262 -5.05 18.33 17.55
N ILE A 263 -3.85 18.75 17.98
CA ILE A 263 -3.45 18.71 19.40
C ILE A 263 -4.31 19.69 20.22
N ALA A 264 -4.54 20.90 19.70
CA ALA A 264 -5.42 21.86 20.37
C ALA A 264 -6.84 21.34 20.53
N ALA A 265 -7.35 20.59 19.55
CA ALA A 265 -8.65 19.91 19.62
C ALA A 265 -8.63 18.64 20.47
N GLY A 266 -7.47 18.17 20.95
CA GLY A 266 -7.32 16.99 21.81
C GLY A 266 -7.41 15.65 21.07
N TYR A 267 -7.16 15.59 19.76
CA TYR A 267 -7.23 14.34 19.00
C TYR A 267 -6.17 13.33 19.41
N ASP A 268 -5.02 13.78 19.91
CA ASP A 268 -3.92 12.99 20.46
C ASP A 268 -4.30 12.25 21.77
N ARG A 269 -5.39 12.63 22.41
CA ARG A 269 -5.90 12.08 23.68
C ARG A 269 -7.41 11.85 23.66
N SER A 270 -7.95 11.56 22.50
CA SER A 270 -9.38 11.28 22.33
C SER A 270 -9.77 9.96 22.96
N LEU A 271 -10.99 9.90 23.51
CA LEU A 271 -11.56 8.70 24.09
C LEU A 271 -12.89 8.35 23.40
N GLY A 272 -13.02 7.09 23.03
CA GLY A 272 -14.27 6.53 22.52
C GLY A 272 -15.24 6.20 23.66
N ARG A 273 -16.51 6.56 23.52
CA ARG A 273 -17.59 6.21 24.46
C ARG A 273 -18.85 5.81 23.72
N ALA A 274 -19.46 4.71 24.16
CA ALA A 274 -20.79 4.34 23.71
C ALA A 274 -21.87 4.99 24.61
N TYR A 275 -22.87 5.56 23.98
CA TYR A 275 -24.05 6.17 24.66
C TYR A 275 -25.22 5.23 24.72
N ASN A 276 -25.34 4.32 23.76
CA ASN A 276 -26.36 3.32 23.71
C ASN A 276 -25.81 2.06 23.06
N THR A 277 -26.07 0.90 23.66
CA THR A 277 -25.74 -0.41 23.10
C THR A 277 -27.01 -1.26 23.17
N GLN A 278 -27.42 -1.77 22.03
CA GLN A 278 -28.55 -2.66 21.88
C GLN A 278 -28.10 -3.94 21.17
N TRP A 279 -28.80 -5.02 21.41
CA TRP A 279 -28.58 -6.25 20.67
C TRP A 279 -29.90 -6.91 20.26
N LYS A 280 -29.85 -7.65 19.17
CA LYS A 280 -30.95 -8.49 18.71
C LYS A 280 -30.42 -9.84 18.19
N ARG A 281 -31.22 -10.87 18.36
CA ARG A 281 -30.96 -12.19 17.83
C ARG A 281 -31.69 -12.35 16.49
N GLU A 282 -30.99 -12.68 15.44
CA GLU A 282 -31.50 -12.94 14.10
C GLU A 282 -31.09 -14.35 13.67
N LYS A 283 -32.01 -15.34 13.80
CA LYS A 283 -31.72 -16.76 13.48
C LYS A 283 -30.43 -17.26 14.16
N SER A 284 -29.35 -17.42 13.38
CA SER A 284 -28.03 -17.87 13.86
C SER A 284 -27.06 -16.74 14.16
N LYS A 285 -27.49 -15.48 14.09
CA LYS A 285 -26.66 -14.31 14.30
C LYS A 285 -27.09 -13.55 15.56
N LEU A 286 -26.11 -12.97 16.22
CA LEU A 286 -26.32 -11.93 17.21
C LEU A 286 -25.79 -10.62 16.65
N VAL A 287 -26.63 -9.61 16.58
CA VAL A 287 -26.27 -8.28 16.08
C VAL A 287 -26.19 -7.35 17.28
N LEU A 288 -25.03 -6.75 17.46
CA LEU A 288 -24.77 -5.69 18.43
C LEU A 288 -24.77 -4.35 17.69
N HIS A 289 -25.49 -3.39 18.21
CA HIS A 289 -25.52 -2.03 17.67
C HIS A 289 -25.18 -1.05 18.78
N SER A 290 -24.13 -0.26 18.58
CA SER A 290 -23.71 0.79 19.52
C SER A 290 -23.65 2.15 18.83
N ILE A 291 -24.14 3.16 19.52
CA ILE A 291 -23.96 4.56 19.12
C ILE A 291 -22.73 5.07 19.85
N LEU A 292 -21.69 5.39 19.08
CA LEU A 292 -20.39 5.81 19.59
C LEU A 292 -20.16 7.31 19.36
N SER A 293 -19.46 7.93 20.27
CA SER A 293 -18.83 9.24 20.07
C SER A 293 -17.35 9.15 20.44
N VAL A 294 -16.51 9.78 19.66
CA VAL A 294 -15.10 9.99 20.00
C VAL A 294 -14.97 11.42 20.49
N ALA A 295 -14.79 11.58 21.80
CA ALA A 295 -14.65 12.88 22.42
C ALA A 295 -13.18 13.23 22.58
N ALA A 296 -12.76 14.36 22.02
CA ALA A 296 -11.54 15.03 22.41
C ALA A 296 -11.79 15.79 23.73
N VAL A 297 -10.77 15.87 24.57
CA VAL A 297 -10.85 16.47 25.92
C VAL A 297 -11.34 17.93 25.91
N SER A 298 -11.27 18.61 24.74
CA SER A 298 -11.68 20.01 24.58
C SER A 298 -13.04 20.20 23.88
N LEU A 299 -13.83 19.17 23.71
CA LEU A 299 -15.18 19.29 23.10
C LEU A 299 -16.10 20.23 23.88
N GLN A 300 -15.88 20.40 25.18
CA GLN A 300 -16.58 21.38 25.97
C GLN A 300 -16.31 22.84 25.55
N LYS A 301 -15.16 23.12 24.94
CA LYS A 301 -14.82 24.45 24.40
C LYS A 301 -15.37 24.74 23.00
N VAL A 302 -15.91 23.74 22.34
CA VAL A 302 -16.51 23.85 20.99
C VAL A 302 -18.03 24.02 21.08
N LEU A 303 -18.61 23.74 22.26
CA LEU A 303 -20.05 23.86 22.53
C LEU A 303 -20.43 25.12 23.34
N ASP A 304 -19.44 25.87 23.78
CA ASP A 304 -19.59 27.21 24.35
C ASP A 304 -19.24 28.28 23.27
#